data_376565ce8c24adbfc2487930b03a4f5a
#
_entry.id   376565ce8c24adbfc2487930b03a4f5a
#
_cell.length_a   1.000
_cell.length_b   1.000
_cell.length_c   1.000
_cell.angle_alpha   90.00
_cell.angle_beta   90.00
_cell.angle_gamma   90.00
#
_symmetry.space_group_name_H-M   'P 1'
#
loop_
_entity.id
_entity.type
_entity.pdbx_description
1 polymer ?
#
loop_
_entity_poly.entity_id
_entity_poly.type
_entity_poly.pdbx_seq_one_letter_code
_entity_poly.pdbx_strand_id
1 'polypeptide(L)'
;VEFFGANTDAQALASSVAKHKIALGQEITRGLGAGADPEVGRAAARESAEHIREALQGADMVFITAGMGGGTGSYGASVVAEVAKGLGCLTVGVV
;
A
#
# COMPACT_ATOMS: atom_id res chain seq x y z
N VAL A 1 -0.28 -11.09 14.57
CA VAL A 1 -0.74 -10.39 13.38
C VAL A 1 -0.47 -8.90 13.51
N GLU A 2 0.17 -8.33 12.52
CA GLU A 2 0.43 -6.90 12.46
C GLU A 2 -0.43 -6.26 11.38
N PHE A 3 -1.01 -5.10 11.69
CA PHE A 3 -1.83 -4.35 10.75
C PHE A 3 -1.08 -3.10 10.28
N PHE A 4 -1.02 -2.93 8.97
CA PHE A 4 -0.41 -1.78 8.34
C PHE A 4 -1.46 -1.00 7.55
N GLY A 5 -1.52 0.32 7.75
CA GLY A 5 -2.29 1.21 6.91
C GLY A 5 -1.36 1.84 5.88
N ALA A 6 -1.73 1.78 4.61
CA ALA A 6 -0.94 2.41 3.55
C ALA A 6 -1.86 3.30 2.72
N ASN A 7 -1.45 4.54 2.50
CA ASN A 7 -2.26 5.47 1.73
C ASN A 7 -1.38 6.58 1.14
N THR A 8 -1.86 7.15 0.06
CA THR A 8 -1.28 8.33 -0.56
C THR A 8 -1.79 9.62 0.09
N ASP A 9 -2.95 9.55 0.76
CA ASP A 9 -3.55 10.67 1.45
C ASP A 9 -3.10 10.69 2.91
N ALA A 10 -2.33 11.71 3.27
CA ALA A 10 -1.75 11.81 4.60
C ALA A 10 -2.81 11.97 5.70
N GLN A 11 -3.90 12.69 5.42
CA GLN A 11 -4.96 12.88 6.39
C GLN A 11 -5.71 11.58 6.68
N ALA A 12 -6.04 10.84 5.63
CA ALA A 12 -6.71 9.55 5.78
C ALA A 12 -5.82 8.57 6.55
N LEU A 13 -4.52 8.59 6.24
CA LEU A 13 -3.56 7.73 6.92
C LEU A 13 -3.45 8.07 8.41
N ALA A 14 -3.42 9.36 8.74
CA ALA A 14 -3.36 9.81 10.14
C ALA A 14 -4.59 9.36 10.93
N SER A 15 -5.75 9.27 10.26
CA SER A 15 -7.00 8.84 10.88
C SER A 15 -7.15 7.32 10.95
N SER A 16 -6.26 6.57 10.32
CA SER A 16 -6.30 5.11 10.33
C SER A 16 -6.04 4.58 11.74
N VAL A 17 -6.75 3.53 12.12
CA VAL A 17 -6.53 2.85 13.40
C VAL A 17 -5.36 1.86 13.36
N ALA A 18 -4.79 1.62 12.20
CA ALA A 18 -3.66 0.71 12.07
C ALA A 18 -2.46 1.22 12.88
N LYS A 19 -1.79 0.31 13.56
CA LYS A 19 -0.63 0.65 14.39
C LYS A 19 0.57 1.10 13.55
N HIS A 20 0.77 0.45 12.42
CA HIS A 20 1.86 0.77 11.50
C HIS A 20 1.30 1.48 10.28
N LYS A 21 1.96 2.52 9.83
CA LYS A 21 1.47 3.34 8.72
C LYS A 21 2.58 3.56 7.70
N ILE A 22 2.20 3.45 6.42
CA ILE A 22 3.10 3.68 5.29
C ILE A 22 2.50 4.78 4.42
N ALA A 23 3.19 5.91 4.32
CA ALA A 23 2.79 6.98 3.42
C ALA A 23 3.34 6.66 2.02
N LEU A 24 2.45 6.47 1.06
CA LEU A 24 2.81 6.08 -0.29
C LEU A 24 3.01 7.30 -1.18
N GLY A 25 4.11 7.29 -1.93
CA GLY A 25 4.34 8.25 -3.01
C GLY A 25 4.27 9.71 -2.61
N GLN A 26 4.88 10.09 -1.49
CA GLN A 26 4.80 11.47 -1.00
C GLN A 26 5.35 12.49 -1.99
N GLU A 27 6.34 12.14 -2.77
CA GLU A 27 6.89 13.06 -3.77
C GLU A 27 5.94 13.25 -4.95
N ILE A 28 5.25 12.17 -5.34
CA ILE A 28 4.29 12.21 -6.45
C ILE A 28 3.00 12.91 -6.03
N THR A 29 2.46 12.58 -4.87
CA THR A 29 1.14 13.08 -4.45
C THR A 29 1.20 14.23 -3.44
N ARG A 30 2.35 14.43 -2.81
CA ARG A 30 2.55 15.42 -1.73
C ARG A 30 1.55 15.24 -0.58
N GLY A 31 1.14 14.00 -0.36
CA GLY A 31 0.21 13.68 0.72
C GLY A 31 -1.26 14.00 0.40
N LEU A 32 -1.57 14.37 -0.84
CA LEU A 32 -2.93 14.75 -1.25
C LEU A 32 -3.75 13.59 -1.81
N GLY A 33 -3.15 12.42 -1.92
CA GLY A 33 -3.83 11.24 -2.43
C GLY A 33 -3.72 11.09 -3.95
N ALA A 34 -4.25 9.99 -4.46
CA ALA A 34 -4.16 9.67 -5.89
C ALA A 34 -5.29 10.29 -6.72
N GLY A 35 -6.28 10.94 -6.09
CA GLY A 35 -7.40 11.54 -6.79
C GLY A 35 -8.22 10.54 -7.60
N ALA A 36 -8.34 9.31 -7.13
CA ALA A 36 -9.01 8.21 -7.82
C ALA A 36 -8.37 7.85 -9.17
N ASP A 37 -7.14 8.29 -9.42
CA ASP A 37 -6.40 7.93 -10.64
C ASP A 37 -5.55 6.68 -10.37
N PRO A 38 -5.86 5.54 -11.02
CA PRO A 38 -5.13 4.29 -10.78
C PRO A 38 -3.64 4.37 -11.13
N GLU A 39 -3.29 5.14 -12.15
CA GLU A 39 -1.88 5.26 -12.55
C GLU A 39 -1.07 6.02 -11.49
N VAL A 40 -1.68 7.03 -10.86
CA VAL A 40 -1.03 7.74 -9.77
C VAL A 40 -0.87 6.82 -8.56
N GLY A 41 -1.89 6.00 -8.27
CA GLY A 41 -1.83 5.02 -7.19
C GLY A 41 -0.72 4.00 -7.40
N ARG A 42 -0.59 3.48 -8.62
CA ARG A 42 0.48 2.53 -8.96
C ARG A 42 1.85 3.17 -8.82
N ALA A 43 2.04 4.36 -9.39
CA ALA A 43 3.31 5.07 -9.31
C ALA A 43 3.70 5.38 -7.87
N ALA A 44 2.73 5.80 -7.05
CA ALA A 44 2.96 6.07 -5.63
C ALA A 44 3.40 4.82 -4.88
N ALA A 45 2.75 3.68 -5.15
CA ALA A 45 3.13 2.43 -4.51
C ALA A 45 4.52 1.98 -4.94
N ARG A 46 4.87 2.14 -6.21
CA ARG A 46 6.21 1.79 -6.70
C ARG A 46 7.30 2.67 -6.08
N GLU A 47 7.03 3.96 -5.93
CA GLU A 47 7.95 4.88 -5.25
C GLU A 47 8.24 4.40 -3.83
N SER A 48 7.26 3.82 -3.17
CA SER A 48 7.38 3.37 -1.78
C SER A 48 7.69 1.87 -1.65
N ALA A 49 8.03 1.20 -2.75
CA ALA A 49 8.26 -0.25 -2.76
C ALA A 49 9.27 -0.72 -1.73
N GLU A 50 10.33 0.04 -1.50
CA GLU A 50 11.34 -0.33 -0.50
C GLU A 50 10.78 -0.27 0.91
N HIS A 51 9.97 0.73 1.23
CA HIS A 51 9.30 0.81 2.54
C HIS A 51 8.33 -0.35 2.74
N ILE A 52 7.62 -0.72 1.67
CA ILE A 52 6.71 -1.86 1.71
C ILE A 52 7.50 -3.15 1.95
N ARG A 53 8.63 -3.31 1.25
CA ARG A 53 9.49 -4.47 1.41
C ARG A 53 9.98 -4.60 2.85
N GLU A 54 10.45 -3.51 3.42
CA GLU A 54 10.91 -3.50 4.81
C GLU A 54 9.80 -3.88 5.78
N ALA A 55 8.60 -3.36 5.55
CA ALA A 55 7.45 -3.63 6.40
C ALA A 55 7.04 -5.10 6.38
N LEU A 56 7.15 -5.75 5.23
CA LEU A 56 6.72 -7.14 5.04
C LEU A 56 7.83 -8.16 5.30
N GLN A 57 9.05 -7.71 5.54
CA GLN A 57 10.17 -8.61 5.72
C GLN A 57 9.96 -9.50 6.95
N GLY A 58 10.19 -10.80 6.78
CA GLY A 58 9.97 -11.78 7.83
C GLY A 58 8.55 -12.32 7.93
N ALA A 59 7.62 -11.80 7.14
CA ALA A 59 6.26 -12.33 7.11
C ALA A 59 6.18 -13.64 6.33
N ASP A 60 5.38 -14.56 6.82
CA ASP A 60 5.11 -15.82 6.11
C ASP A 60 3.88 -15.67 5.21
N MET A 61 2.91 -14.87 5.64
CA MET A 61 1.66 -14.67 4.93
C MET A 61 1.25 -13.20 5.00
N VAL A 62 0.77 -12.67 3.89
CA VAL A 62 0.30 -11.29 3.78
C VAL A 62 -1.13 -11.28 3.26
N PHE A 63 -2.02 -10.66 4.02
CA PHE A 63 -3.39 -10.38 3.58
C PHE A 63 -3.48 -8.93 3.14
N ILE A 64 -3.97 -8.71 1.94
CA ILE A 64 -4.12 -7.36 1.38
C ILE A 64 -5.61 -7.07 1.20
N THR A 65 -6.10 -6.02 1.85
CA THR A 65 -7.47 -5.56 1.65
C THR A 65 -7.43 -4.15 1.09
N ALA A 66 -8.21 -3.90 0.06
CA ALA A 66 -8.26 -2.60 -0.59
C ALA A 66 -9.62 -2.38 -1.21
N GLY A 67 -10.11 -1.15 -1.17
CA GLY A 67 -11.30 -0.77 -1.93
C GLY A 67 -10.97 -0.72 -3.40
N MET A 68 -11.80 -1.33 -4.23
CA MET A 68 -11.64 -1.27 -5.68
C MET A 68 -12.32 -0.03 -6.25
N GLY A 69 -11.81 0.46 -7.37
CA GLY A 69 -12.36 1.64 -8.04
C GLY A 69 -11.69 2.94 -7.68
N GLY A 70 -10.92 3.00 -6.61
CA GLY A 70 -10.09 4.16 -6.26
C GLY A 70 -8.72 4.07 -6.88
N GLY A 71 -7.93 5.13 -6.74
CA GLY A 71 -6.57 5.16 -7.30
C GLY A 71 -5.60 4.29 -6.55
N THR A 72 -5.48 4.50 -5.23
CA THR A 72 -4.51 3.79 -4.40
C THR A 72 -4.85 2.31 -4.26
N GLY A 73 -6.12 2.00 -3.96
CA GLY A 73 -6.53 0.63 -3.70
C GLY A 73 -6.47 -0.26 -4.92
N SER A 74 -6.89 0.26 -6.10
CA SER A 74 -7.00 -0.56 -7.30
C SER A 74 -5.65 -1.03 -7.83
N TYR A 75 -4.65 -0.16 -7.86
CA TYR A 75 -3.36 -0.50 -8.46
C TYR A 75 -2.23 -0.55 -7.45
N GLY A 76 -2.34 0.19 -6.34
CA GLY A 76 -1.38 0.11 -5.25
C GLY A 76 -1.31 -1.30 -4.67
N ALA A 77 -2.47 -1.95 -4.51
CA ALA A 77 -2.54 -3.30 -3.99
C ALA A 77 -1.72 -4.30 -4.83
N SER A 78 -1.72 -4.15 -6.16
CA SER A 78 -0.96 -5.04 -7.03
C SER A 78 0.54 -4.88 -6.81
N VAL A 79 1.01 -3.68 -6.55
CA VAL A 79 2.43 -3.44 -6.25
C VAL A 79 2.81 -4.07 -4.91
N VAL A 80 1.95 -3.94 -3.90
CA VAL A 80 2.18 -4.59 -2.60
C VAL A 80 2.25 -6.11 -2.77
N ALA A 81 1.34 -6.68 -3.58
CA ALA A 81 1.35 -8.11 -3.86
C ALA A 81 2.63 -8.55 -4.55
N GLU A 82 3.13 -7.78 -5.51
CA GLU A 82 4.39 -8.08 -6.19
C GLU A 82 5.56 -8.11 -5.21
N VAL A 83 5.61 -7.13 -4.30
CA VAL A 83 6.66 -7.07 -3.28
C VAL A 83 6.58 -8.28 -2.35
N ALA A 84 5.37 -8.62 -1.88
CA ALA A 84 5.16 -9.76 -1.00
C ALA A 84 5.59 -11.07 -1.66
N LYS A 85 5.22 -11.27 -2.92
CA LYS A 85 5.63 -12.45 -3.67
C LYS A 85 7.13 -12.51 -3.85
N GLY A 86 7.78 -11.38 -4.11
CA GLY A 86 9.23 -11.30 -4.24
C GLY A 86 9.95 -11.69 -2.96
N LEU A 87 9.31 -11.51 -1.82
CA LEU A 87 9.85 -11.92 -0.51
C LEU A 87 9.52 -13.37 -0.15
N GLY A 88 8.76 -14.06 -0.99
CA GLY A 88 8.37 -15.45 -0.73
C GLY A 88 7.18 -15.61 0.21
N CYS A 89 6.44 -14.54 0.46
CA CYS A 89 5.25 -14.60 1.30
C CYS A 89 4.08 -15.25 0.57
N LEU A 90 3.26 -16.02 1.29
CA LEU A 90 1.95 -16.42 0.77
C LEU A 90 1.07 -15.18 0.77
N THR A 91 0.54 -14.80 -0.39
CA THR A 91 -0.18 -13.55 -0.57
C THR A 91 -1.66 -13.82 -0.85
N VAL A 92 -2.55 -13.22 -0.06
CA VAL A 92 -4.00 -13.36 -0.21
C VAL A 92 -4.62 -11.98 -0.37
N GLY A 93 -5.30 -11.75 -1.48
CA GLY A 93 -6.04 -10.52 -1.71
C GLY A 93 -7.50 -10.67 -1.32
N VAL A 94 -8.04 -9.67 -0.63
CA VAL A 94 -9.44 -9.61 -0.23
C VAL A 94 -10.05 -8.37 -0.86
N VAL A 95 -11.04 -8.55 -1.72
CA VAL A 95 -11.69 -7.47 -2.44
C VAL A 95 -13.17 -7.38 -2.13
#